data_cfe47186bbe450412872f4f7903e78dd
#
_entry.id   cfe47186bbe450412872f4f7903e78dd
#
_cell.length_a   1.000
_cell.length_b   1.000
_cell.length_c   1.000
_cell.angle_alpha   90.00
_cell.angle_beta   90.00
_cell.angle_gamma   90.00
#
_symmetry.space_group_name_H-M   'P 1'
#
loop_
_entity.id
_entity.type
_entity.pdbx_description
1 polymer ?
#
loop_
_entity_poly.entity_id
_entity_poly.type
_entity_poly.pdbx_seq_one_letter_code
_entity_poly.pdbx_strand_id
1 'polypeptide(L)'
;MGSLFAFPDPFDANYGRGGLARMMTSRGWLSTWSGLSSHAKLADTMPRVTVPTILVHPTADTEIRVWQAKEIVANAGAADTTYVELKGAPHYLEGRRREALAIVAEWLAARFP
;
A
#
# COMPACT_ATOMS: atom_id res chain seq x y z
N MET A 1 -9.83 14.88 -17.19
CA MET A 1 -9.66 15.71 -15.97
C MET A 1 -10.70 15.37 -14.92
N GLY A 2 -10.77 14.13 -14.54
CA GLY A 2 -11.88 13.66 -13.72
C GLY A 2 -12.03 14.30 -12.35
N SER A 3 -10.98 14.47 -11.58
CA SER A 3 -11.08 14.92 -10.20
C SER A 3 -11.29 16.43 -10.03
N LEU A 4 -11.04 17.23 -11.06
CA LEU A 4 -11.18 18.67 -10.99
C LEU A 4 -12.62 19.11 -10.65
N PHE A 5 -13.60 18.33 -11.06
CA PHE A 5 -15.01 18.65 -10.89
C PHE A 5 -15.64 18.13 -9.60
N ALA A 6 -14.89 17.37 -8.82
CA ALA A 6 -15.38 16.81 -7.57
C ALA A 6 -15.44 17.83 -6.43
N PHE A 7 -14.71 18.94 -6.54
CA PHE A 7 -14.57 19.93 -5.48
C PHE A 7 -14.65 21.35 -6.09
N PRO A 8 -15.31 22.31 -5.40
CA PRO A 8 -15.40 23.68 -5.89
C PRO A 8 -14.09 24.45 -5.82
N ASP A 9 -13.19 24.10 -4.91
CA ASP A 9 -11.89 24.73 -4.73
C ASP A 9 -10.77 23.75 -5.06
N PRO A 10 -9.95 24.03 -6.08
CA PRO A 10 -8.81 23.15 -6.43
C PRO A 10 -7.81 22.95 -5.30
N PHE A 11 -7.61 23.93 -4.44
CA PHE A 11 -6.72 23.80 -3.29
C PHE A 11 -7.26 22.77 -2.31
N ASP A 12 -8.54 22.84 -1.98
CA ASP A 12 -9.20 21.87 -1.11
C ASP A 12 -9.20 20.48 -1.72
N ALA A 13 -9.36 20.38 -3.03
CA ALA A 13 -9.30 19.10 -3.73
C ALA A 13 -7.93 18.42 -3.57
N ASN A 14 -6.84 19.20 -3.57
CA ASN A 14 -5.49 18.66 -3.42
C ASN A 14 -5.10 18.38 -1.98
N TYR A 15 -5.47 19.25 -1.05
CA TYR A 15 -4.97 19.20 0.32
C TYR A 15 -6.02 18.84 1.37
N GLY A 16 -7.28 18.68 0.96
CA GLY A 16 -8.32 18.21 1.84
C GLY A 16 -8.16 16.73 2.18
N ARG A 17 -8.72 16.33 3.29
CA ARG A 17 -8.85 14.93 3.74
C ARG A 17 -7.58 14.08 3.63
N GLY A 18 -6.88 13.94 4.73
CA GLY A 18 -5.75 13.04 4.85
C GLY A 18 -4.45 13.52 4.22
N GLY A 19 -4.41 14.73 3.69
CA GLY A 19 -3.19 15.30 3.12
C GLY A 19 -2.75 14.71 1.78
N LEU A 20 -3.60 13.92 1.13
CA LEU A 20 -3.31 13.36 -0.19
C LEU A 20 -3.73 14.31 -1.29
N ALA A 21 -2.85 14.53 -2.27
CA ALA A 21 -3.18 15.30 -3.46
C ALA A 21 -4.26 14.58 -4.28
N ARG A 22 -5.34 15.31 -4.62
CA ARG A 22 -6.48 14.75 -5.33
C ARG A 22 -6.69 15.35 -6.72
N MET A 23 -5.99 16.43 -7.03
CA MET A 23 -5.98 17.00 -8.37
C MET A 23 -4.77 16.51 -9.15
N MET A 24 -5.03 15.98 -10.32
CA MET A 24 -3.98 15.55 -11.24
C MET A 24 -4.52 15.54 -12.67
N THR A 25 -3.63 15.54 -13.64
CA THR A 25 -4.01 15.39 -15.04
C THR A 25 -4.54 13.98 -15.31
N SER A 26 -5.31 13.82 -16.38
CA SER A 26 -5.78 12.49 -16.79
C SER A 26 -4.62 11.54 -17.06
N ARG A 27 -3.53 12.05 -17.66
CA ARG A 27 -2.31 11.24 -17.89
C ARG A 27 -1.69 10.80 -16.57
N GLY A 28 -1.56 11.70 -15.59
CA GLY A 28 -1.03 11.38 -14.27
C GLY A 28 -1.89 10.36 -13.54
N TRP A 29 -3.20 10.50 -13.63
CA TRP A 29 -4.14 9.53 -13.05
C TRP A 29 -3.98 8.15 -13.67
N LEU A 30 -3.94 8.08 -14.99
CA LEU A 30 -3.75 6.80 -15.70
C LEU A 30 -2.41 6.16 -15.37
N SER A 31 -1.33 6.95 -15.32
CA SER A 31 0.00 6.48 -14.98
C SER A 31 0.10 5.93 -13.55
N THR A 32 -0.71 6.45 -12.63
CA THR A 32 -0.70 6.03 -11.22
C THR A 32 -1.63 4.85 -10.97
N TRP A 33 -2.84 4.87 -11.52
CA TRP A 33 -3.92 3.98 -11.11
C TRP A 33 -4.37 2.97 -12.17
N SER A 34 -4.09 3.22 -13.45
CA SER A 34 -4.52 2.31 -14.51
C SER A 34 -3.77 0.98 -14.45
N GLY A 35 -4.48 -0.12 -14.47
CA GLY A 35 -3.88 -1.45 -14.56
C GLY A 35 -3.14 -1.71 -15.87
N LEU A 36 -3.38 -0.89 -16.91
CA LEU A 36 -2.75 -1.03 -18.21
C LEU A 36 -1.49 -0.18 -18.36
N SER A 37 -1.44 0.99 -17.72
CA SER A 37 -0.35 1.95 -17.93
C SER A 37 0.42 2.32 -16.66
N SER A 38 -0.02 1.90 -15.48
CA SER A 38 0.70 2.15 -14.23
C SER A 38 1.92 1.26 -14.11
N HIS A 39 3.05 1.85 -13.73
CA HIS A 39 4.27 1.11 -13.38
C HIS A 39 4.34 0.76 -11.88
N ALA A 40 3.32 1.12 -11.09
CA ALA A 40 3.24 0.85 -9.66
C ALA A 40 2.50 -0.45 -9.31
N LYS A 41 2.20 -1.29 -10.27
CA LYS A 41 1.45 -2.53 -10.08
C LYS A 41 2.31 -3.57 -9.36
N LEU A 42 1.93 -3.95 -8.15
CA LEU A 42 2.69 -4.88 -7.32
C LEU A 42 2.81 -6.28 -7.94
N ALA A 43 1.81 -6.74 -8.67
CA ALA A 43 1.89 -8.03 -9.37
C ALA A 43 3.07 -8.10 -10.35
N ASP A 44 3.45 -6.96 -10.93
CA ASP A 44 4.54 -6.88 -11.91
C ASP A 44 5.89 -6.54 -11.25
N THR A 45 5.88 -5.85 -10.11
CA THR A 45 7.10 -5.34 -9.47
C THR A 45 7.62 -6.26 -8.37
N MET A 46 6.74 -6.90 -7.59
CA MET A 46 7.14 -7.79 -6.51
C MET A 46 8.05 -8.95 -6.92
N PRO A 47 7.86 -9.59 -8.07
CA PRO A 47 8.78 -10.64 -8.50
C PRO A 47 10.23 -10.16 -8.70
N ARG A 48 10.44 -8.87 -8.89
CA ARG A 48 11.78 -8.27 -9.07
C ARG A 48 12.42 -7.78 -7.78
N VAL A 49 11.67 -7.77 -6.68
CA VAL A 49 12.19 -7.41 -5.35
C VAL A 49 12.92 -8.62 -4.78
N THR A 50 14.23 -8.49 -4.54
CA THR A 50 15.07 -9.59 -4.07
C THR A 50 15.61 -9.40 -2.66
N VAL A 51 15.42 -8.22 -2.07
CA VAL A 51 15.83 -7.92 -0.69
C VAL A 51 14.86 -8.53 0.30
N PRO A 52 15.28 -8.81 1.56
CA PRO A 52 14.35 -9.28 2.59
C PRO A 52 13.14 -8.37 2.71
N THR A 53 11.96 -8.96 2.73
CA THR A 53 10.69 -8.23 2.63
C THR A 53 9.71 -8.72 3.69
N ILE A 54 9.03 -7.80 4.35
CA ILE A 54 7.90 -8.10 5.23
C ILE A 54 6.65 -7.37 4.74
N LEU A 55 5.54 -8.07 4.72
CA LEU A 55 4.21 -7.51 4.49
C LEU A 55 3.37 -7.70 5.75
N VAL A 56 2.98 -6.59 6.37
CA VAL A 56 2.05 -6.58 7.49
C VAL A 56 0.69 -6.12 6.95
N HIS A 57 -0.29 -7.02 6.98
CA HIS A 57 -1.59 -6.77 6.36
C HIS A 57 -2.71 -6.70 7.39
N PRO A 58 -3.51 -5.60 7.38
CA PRO A 58 -4.71 -5.49 8.23
C PRO A 58 -5.86 -6.31 7.65
N THR A 59 -6.41 -7.24 8.43
CA THR A 59 -7.42 -8.17 7.89
C THR A 59 -8.82 -7.58 7.73
N ALA A 60 -9.12 -6.46 8.39
CA ALA A 60 -10.39 -5.74 8.20
C ALA A 60 -10.30 -4.69 7.07
N ASP A 61 -9.23 -4.71 6.30
CA ASP A 61 -9.05 -3.86 5.14
C ASP A 61 -10.06 -4.20 4.06
N THR A 62 -10.87 -3.21 3.66
CA THR A 62 -11.87 -3.35 2.60
C THR A 62 -11.35 -2.91 1.23
N GLU A 63 -10.19 -2.27 1.18
CA GLU A 63 -9.56 -1.80 -0.07
C GLU A 63 -8.61 -2.87 -0.63
N ILE A 64 -7.79 -3.46 0.24
CA ILE A 64 -6.90 -4.56 -0.13
C ILE A 64 -7.34 -5.80 0.66
N ARG A 65 -7.88 -6.77 -0.02
CA ARG A 65 -8.37 -8.00 0.62
C ARG A 65 -7.22 -8.94 0.98
N VAL A 66 -7.45 -9.81 1.96
CA VAL A 66 -6.46 -10.78 2.42
C VAL A 66 -5.93 -11.65 1.27
N TRP A 67 -6.80 -12.09 0.37
CA TRP A 67 -6.38 -12.91 -0.76
C TRP A 67 -5.43 -12.18 -1.70
N GLN A 68 -5.61 -10.87 -1.89
CA GLN A 68 -4.71 -10.04 -2.70
C GLN A 68 -3.34 -9.91 -2.05
N ALA A 69 -3.31 -9.69 -0.73
CA ALA A 69 -2.05 -9.62 0.03
C ALA A 69 -1.29 -10.95 -0.04
N LYS A 70 -1.99 -12.07 0.09
CA LYS A 70 -1.39 -13.40 -0.04
C LYS A 70 -0.84 -13.66 -1.43
N GLU A 71 -1.54 -13.20 -2.46
CA GLU A 71 -1.08 -13.32 -3.84
C GLU A 71 0.20 -12.51 -4.08
N ILE A 72 0.28 -11.28 -3.55
CA ILE A 72 1.47 -10.46 -3.63
C ILE A 72 2.67 -11.18 -3.00
N VAL A 73 2.50 -11.73 -1.82
CA VAL A 73 3.56 -12.46 -1.10
C VAL A 73 3.95 -13.74 -1.83
N ALA A 74 2.99 -14.47 -2.37
CA ALA A 74 3.26 -15.70 -3.11
C ALA A 74 4.10 -15.46 -4.37
N ASN A 75 4.01 -14.27 -4.95
CA ASN A 75 4.76 -13.88 -6.15
C ASN A 75 6.00 -13.04 -5.85
N ALA A 76 6.36 -12.86 -4.57
CA ALA A 76 7.55 -12.11 -4.19
C ALA A 76 8.82 -12.81 -4.66
N GLY A 77 9.75 -12.02 -5.22
CA GLY A 77 11.04 -12.53 -5.70
C GLY A 77 12.07 -12.72 -4.58
N ALA A 78 11.83 -12.17 -3.39
CA ALA A 78 12.74 -12.31 -2.26
C ALA A 78 12.63 -13.71 -1.64
N ALA A 79 13.77 -14.35 -1.40
CA ALA A 79 13.83 -15.64 -0.70
C ALA A 79 13.38 -15.50 0.76
N ASP A 80 13.70 -14.36 1.39
CA ASP A 80 13.27 -14.02 2.75
C ASP A 80 12.06 -13.09 2.67
N THR A 81 10.88 -13.67 2.61
CA THR A 81 9.61 -12.94 2.60
C THR A 81 8.76 -13.38 3.78
N THR A 82 8.36 -12.43 4.60
CA THR A 82 7.52 -12.65 5.77
C THR A 82 6.15 -12.02 5.57
N TYR A 83 5.10 -12.74 5.92
CA TYR A 83 3.72 -12.24 5.88
C TYR A 83 3.12 -12.31 7.27
N VAL A 84 2.60 -11.19 7.77
CA VAL A 84 1.95 -11.08 9.07
C VAL A 84 0.59 -10.44 8.92
N GLU A 85 -0.43 -11.06 9.50
CA GLU A 85 -1.78 -10.49 9.55
C GLU A 85 -2.02 -9.77 10.88
N LEU A 86 -2.50 -8.52 10.81
CA LEU A 86 -3.07 -7.80 11.95
C LEU A 86 -4.58 -8.01 11.95
N LYS A 87 -5.03 -8.99 12.70
CA LYS A 87 -6.44 -9.38 12.73
C LYS A 87 -7.32 -8.24 13.24
N GLY A 88 -8.36 -7.90 12.46
CA GLY A 88 -9.33 -6.87 12.81
C GLY A 88 -8.85 -5.44 12.58
N ALA A 89 -7.63 -5.22 12.13
CA ALA A 89 -7.13 -3.89 11.85
C ALA A 89 -7.70 -3.32 10.55
N PRO A 90 -8.04 -2.02 10.52
CA PRO A 90 -8.49 -1.35 9.30
C PRO A 90 -7.32 -0.96 8.39
N HIS A 91 -7.65 -0.49 7.17
CA HIS A 91 -6.66 -0.17 6.12
C HIS A 91 -5.54 0.76 6.59
N TYR A 92 -5.83 1.82 7.34
CA TYR A 92 -4.82 2.75 7.85
C TYR A 92 -4.25 2.35 9.22
N LEU A 93 -4.53 1.15 9.70
CA LEU A 93 -4.03 0.62 10.97
C LEU A 93 -4.42 1.46 12.19
N GLU A 94 -5.55 2.17 12.14
CA GLU A 94 -6.01 3.01 13.25
C GLU A 94 -6.15 2.19 14.54
N GLY A 95 -5.54 2.69 15.61
CA GLY A 95 -5.52 2.01 16.91
C GLY A 95 -4.53 0.83 16.99
N ARG A 96 -3.91 0.43 15.88
CA ARG A 96 -3.02 -0.72 15.81
C ARG A 96 -1.61 -0.39 15.26
N ARG A 97 -1.31 0.90 15.08
CA ARG A 97 -0.03 1.33 14.49
C ARG A 97 1.19 0.95 15.32
N ARG A 98 1.10 1.04 16.65
CA ARG A 98 2.19 0.64 17.53
C ARG A 98 2.50 -0.84 17.42
N GLU A 99 1.46 -1.66 17.33
CA GLU A 99 1.61 -3.10 17.14
C GLU A 99 2.30 -3.42 15.82
N ALA A 100 1.88 -2.78 14.73
CA ALA A 100 2.49 -2.94 13.43
C ALA A 100 3.97 -2.53 13.44
N LEU A 101 4.28 -1.39 14.06
CA LEU A 101 5.66 -0.91 14.19
C LEU A 101 6.53 -1.85 15.02
N ALA A 102 5.98 -2.41 16.10
CA ALA A 102 6.69 -3.37 16.93
C ALA A 102 7.04 -4.64 16.14
N ILE A 103 6.12 -5.14 15.34
CA ILE A 103 6.35 -6.30 14.47
C ILE A 103 7.49 -6.02 13.47
N VAL A 104 7.45 -4.87 12.81
CA VAL A 104 8.48 -4.48 11.85
C VAL A 104 9.84 -4.27 12.54
N ALA A 105 9.86 -3.62 13.69
CA ALA A 105 11.09 -3.38 14.45
C ALA A 105 11.74 -4.70 14.89
N GLU A 106 10.96 -5.63 15.38
CA GLU A 106 11.43 -6.96 15.77
C GLU A 106 11.98 -7.73 14.56
N TRP A 107 11.26 -7.68 13.45
CA TRP A 107 11.69 -8.31 12.20
C TRP A 107 13.02 -7.73 11.70
N LEU A 108 13.18 -6.41 11.76
CA LEU A 108 14.42 -5.72 11.39
C LEU A 108 15.57 -6.09 12.32
N ALA A 109 15.33 -6.09 13.64
CA ALA A 109 16.37 -6.42 14.62
C ALA A 109 16.90 -7.85 14.45
N ALA A 110 16.08 -8.78 14.03
CA ALA A 110 16.50 -10.17 13.76
C ALA A 110 17.43 -10.25 12.54
N ARG A 111 17.36 -9.33 11.61
CA ARG A 111 18.13 -9.34 10.34
C ARG A 111 19.29 -8.37 10.32
N PHE A 112 19.17 -7.26 11.05
CA PHE A 112 20.17 -6.18 11.07
C PHE A 112 20.49 -5.82 12.53
N PRO A 113 21.18 -6.72 13.26
CA PRO A 113 21.51 -6.52 14.65
C PRO A 113 22.51 -5.39 14.90
#